data_729b893e93ff9fb5d344f0771b09b7ae
#
_entry.id   729b893e93ff9fb5d344f0771b09b7ae
#
_cell.length_a   1.000
_cell.length_b   1.000
_cell.length_c   1.000
_cell.angle_alpha   90.00
_cell.angle_beta   90.00
_cell.angle_gamma   90.00
#
_symmetry.space_group_name_H-M   'P 1'
#
loop_
_entity.id
_entity.type
_entity.pdbx_description
1 polymer ?
#
loop_
_entity_poly.entity_id
_entity_poly.type
_entity_poly.pdbx_seq_one_letter_code
_entity_poly.pdbx_strand_id
1 'polypeptide(L)'
;MPEGYSKRVWLTFPTRNEVEHPIIWQMSRKFPEVSFDIRQASVQNEIGIMAVLLSGKQDEVQGAIQFLRSRGVTVEPIEKSVVEG
;
A
#
# COMPACT_ATOMS: atom_id res chain seq x y z
N MET A 1 -16.04 11.62 -9.66
CA MET A 1 -16.23 11.74 -9.28
C MET A 1 -15.83 11.86 -8.17
N PRO A 2 -15.88 12.20 -7.81
CA PRO A 2 -15.46 12.67 -6.83
C PRO A 2 -15.14 11.91 -5.81
N GLU A 3 -15.45 11.04 -5.59
CA GLU A 3 -15.05 10.31 -4.64
C GLU A 3 -13.74 9.88 -4.84
N GLY A 4 -12.97 10.40 -5.63
CA GLY A 4 -11.65 9.98 -5.86
C GLY A 4 -10.72 10.34 -4.75
N TYR A 5 -10.35 9.46 -3.91
CA TYR A 5 -9.35 9.66 -2.88
C TYR A 5 -8.16 8.80 -3.26
N SER A 6 -6.98 9.39 -3.24
CA SER A 6 -5.77 8.65 -3.57
C SER A 6 -4.72 8.91 -2.53
N LYS A 7 -3.93 7.88 -2.22
CA LYS A 7 -2.85 8.04 -1.27
C LYS A 7 -1.68 7.22 -1.72
N ARG A 8 -0.51 7.82 -1.75
CA ARG A 8 0.70 7.11 -2.07
C ARG A 8 1.35 6.65 -0.81
N VAL A 9 1.77 5.42 -0.78
CA VAL A 9 2.37 4.87 0.43
C VAL A 9 3.57 4.03 0.08
N TRP A 10 4.53 3.97 0.99
CA TRP A 10 5.58 2.98 0.95
C TRP A 10 5.11 1.82 1.80
N LEU A 11 5.23 0.62 1.25
CA LEU A 11 4.92 -0.60 1.99
C LEU A 11 6.22 -1.32 2.20
N THR A 12 6.50 -1.71 3.42
CA THR A 12 7.71 -2.47 3.74
C THR A 12 7.28 -3.79 4.34
N PHE A 13 7.76 -4.87 3.72
CA PHE A 13 7.43 -6.23 4.16
C PHE A 13 8.68 -6.77 4.84
N PRO A 14 8.73 -6.69 6.15
CA PRO A 14 9.98 -6.89 6.88
C PRO A 14 10.44 -8.32 7.00
N THR A 15 9.63 -9.29 6.66
CA THR A 15 10.08 -10.66 6.81
C THR A 15 9.75 -11.46 5.58
N ARG A 16 10.48 -12.55 5.40
CA ARG A 16 10.20 -13.40 4.29
C ARG A 16 8.81 -14.00 4.38
N ASN A 17 8.31 -14.24 5.58
CA ASN A 17 6.99 -14.78 5.69
C ASN A 17 5.96 -13.88 5.09
N GLU A 18 6.14 -12.59 5.19
CA GLU A 18 5.20 -11.69 4.61
C GLU A 18 5.21 -11.80 3.09
N VAL A 19 6.36 -12.08 2.54
CA VAL A 19 6.43 -12.23 1.11
C VAL A 19 5.77 -13.52 0.69
N GLU A 20 5.88 -14.56 1.51
CA GLU A 20 5.28 -15.82 1.15
C GLU A 20 3.78 -15.81 1.25
N HIS A 21 3.20 -14.90 2.01
CA HIS A 21 1.77 -14.83 2.12
C HIS A 21 1.32 -13.69 1.21
N PRO A 22 0.45 -13.94 0.27
CA PRO A 22 0.11 -12.91 -0.70
C PRO A 22 -0.77 -11.84 -0.10
N ILE A 23 -0.20 -11.01 0.72
CA ILE A 23 -0.94 -10.01 1.45
C ILE A 23 -1.60 -9.00 0.55
N ILE A 24 -0.93 -8.60 -0.53
CA ILE A 24 -1.53 -7.66 -1.46
C ILE A 24 -2.77 -8.29 -2.11
N TRP A 25 -2.68 -9.56 -2.44
CA TRP A 25 -3.81 -10.24 -3.03
C TRP A 25 -4.97 -10.32 -2.03
N GLN A 26 -4.65 -10.60 -0.75
CA GLN A 26 -5.67 -10.67 0.26
C GLN A 26 -6.30 -9.30 0.46
N MET A 27 -5.51 -8.24 0.43
CA MET A 27 -6.03 -6.90 0.56
C MET A 27 -6.97 -6.61 -0.61
N SER A 28 -6.59 -6.99 -1.81
CA SER A 28 -7.42 -6.68 -2.96
C SER A 28 -8.74 -7.41 -2.90
N ARG A 29 -8.76 -8.60 -2.32
CA ARG A 29 -10.01 -9.32 -2.22
C ARG A 29 -10.89 -8.75 -1.12
N LYS A 30 -10.29 -8.24 -0.04
CA LYS A 30 -11.08 -7.71 1.03
C LYS A 30 -11.57 -6.31 0.70
N PHE A 31 -10.83 -5.58 -0.09
CA PHE A 31 -11.20 -4.22 -0.46
C PHE A 31 -11.24 -4.11 -1.98
N PRO A 32 -12.20 -4.77 -2.61
CA PRO A 32 -12.21 -4.83 -4.08
C PRO A 32 -12.47 -3.49 -4.75
N GLU A 33 -12.95 -2.50 -3.98
CA GLU A 33 -13.17 -1.21 -4.57
C GLU A 33 -11.94 -0.33 -4.54
N VAL A 34 -10.86 -0.79 -3.94
CA VAL A 34 -9.64 -0.02 -3.87
C VAL A 34 -8.72 -0.50 -4.97
N SER A 35 -8.31 0.40 -5.84
CA SER A 35 -7.32 0.03 -6.84
C SER A 35 -5.96 0.30 -6.28
N PHE A 36 -4.96 -0.47 -6.71
CA PHE A 36 -3.61 -0.16 -6.31
C PHE A 36 -2.72 -0.25 -7.52
N ASP A 37 -1.80 0.69 -7.60
CA ASP A 37 -0.94 0.81 -8.76
C ASP A 37 0.47 0.80 -8.21
N ILE A 38 1.23 -0.23 -8.54
CA ILE A 38 2.58 -0.36 -8.02
C ILE A 38 3.47 0.51 -8.85
N ARG A 39 4.08 1.51 -8.22
CA ARG A 39 4.93 2.44 -8.91
C ARG A 39 6.38 2.01 -8.90
N GLN A 40 6.76 1.28 -7.87
CA GLN A 40 8.13 0.84 -7.75
C GLN A 40 8.16 -0.30 -6.77
N ALA A 41 9.01 -1.25 -6.99
CA ALA A 41 9.14 -2.37 -6.07
C ALA A 41 10.58 -2.84 -6.10
N SER A 42 11.11 -3.19 -4.95
CA SER A 42 12.43 -3.76 -4.89
C SER A 42 12.53 -4.68 -3.70
N VAL A 43 13.50 -5.57 -3.74
CA VAL A 43 13.74 -6.47 -2.64
C VAL A 43 15.21 -6.40 -2.34
N GLN A 44 15.55 -6.11 -1.09
CA GLN A 44 16.93 -6.06 -0.67
C GLN A 44 17.03 -6.76 0.65
N ASN A 45 17.97 -7.67 0.78
CA ASN A 45 18.18 -8.40 2.02
C ASN A 45 16.90 -9.03 2.53
N GLU A 46 16.12 -9.55 1.60
CA GLU A 46 14.86 -10.23 1.92
C GLU A 46 13.80 -9.28 2.48
N ILE A 47 13.98 -8.00 2.32
CA ILE A 47 12.98 -7.04 2.70
C ILE A 47 12.39 -6.49 1.43
N GLY A 48 11.08 -6.58 1.31
CA GLY A 48 10.39 -6.06 0.13
C GLY A 48 9.89 -4.67 0.40
N ILE A 49 10.13 -3.76 -0.52
CA ILE A 49 9.69 -2.39 -0.40
C ILE A 49 8.95 -2.03 -1.66
N MET A 50 7.77 -1.47 -1.53
CA MET A 50 6.98 -1.06 -2.67
C MET A 50 6.45 0.33 -2.49
N ALA A 51 6.40 1.09 -3.55
CA ALA A 51 5.69 2.36 -3.58
C ALA A 51 4.40 2.11 -4.34
N VAL A 52 3.27 2.35 -3.73
CA VAL A 52 1.98 2.01 -4.27
C VAL A 52 1.03 3.19 -4.17
N LEU A 53 0.23 3.40 -5.19
CA LEU A 53 -0.82 4.40 -5.15
C LEU A 53 -2.14 3.66 -4.91
N LEU A 54 -2.81 3.98 -3.81
CA LEU A 54 -4.10 3.39 -3.48
C LEU A 54 -5.18 4.42 -3.79
N SER A 55 -6.21 4.01 -4.46
CA SER A 55 -7.29 4.93 -4.86
C SER A 55 -8.65 4.30 -4.65
N GLY A 56 -9.60 5.11 -4.29
CA GLY A 56 -10.96 4.65 -4.08
C GLY A 56 -11.65 5.56 -3.10
N LYS A 57 -12.66 5.07 -2.42
CA LYS A 57 -13.32 5.85 -1.40
C LYS A 57 -12.41 5.96 -0.21
N GLN A 58 -12.44 7.08 0.45
CA GLN A 58 -11.49 7.33 1.53
C GLN A 58 -11.55 6.27 2.61
N ASP A 59 -12.74 5.88 3.04
CA ASP A 59 -12.81 4.89 4.11
C ASP A 59 -12.33 3.54 3.64
N GLU A 60 -12.50 3.21 2.37
CA GLU A 60 -12.02 1.94 1.87
C GLU A 60 -10.50 1.96 1.76
N VAL A 61 -9.92 3.04 1.32
CA VAL A 61 -8.47 3.14 1.23
C VAL A 61 -7.87 3.07 2.63
N GLN A 62 -8.48 3.76 3.59
CA GLN A 62 -7.96 3.71 4.93
C GLN A 62 -8.13 2.34 5.56
N GLY A 63 -9.21 1.64 5.21
CA GLY A 63 -9.40 0.27 5.67
C GLY A 63 -8.33 -0.65 5.12
N ALA A 64 -7.97 -0.47 3.85
CA ALA A 64 -6.92 -1.29 3.23
C ALA A 64 -5.59 -1.04 3.93
N ILE A 65 -5.29 0.22 4.28
CA ILE A 65 -4.06 0.53 4.98
C ILE A 65 -4.05 -0.12 6.35
N GLN A 66 -5.16 -0.07 7.07
CA GLN A 66 -5.22 -0.71 8.38
C GLN A 66 -5.08 -2.22 8.27
N PHE A 67 -5.64 -2.80 7.22
CA PHE A 67 -5.50 -4.22 7.01
C PHE A 67 -4.03 -4.58 6.82
N LEU A 68 -3.31 -3.80 6.00
CA LEU A 68 -1.90 -4.07 5.78
C LEU A 68 -1.12 -3.95 7.09
N ARG A 69 -1.41 -2.93 7.87
CA ARG A 69 -0.70 -2.76 9.13
C ARG A 69 -1.01 -3.90 10.09
N SER A 70 -2.23 -4.39 10.08
CA SER A 70 -2.60 -5.47 10.98
C SER A 70 -1.90 -6.76 10.62
N ARG A 71 -1.40 -6.86 9.39
CA ARG A 71 -0.69 -8.04 8.95
C ARG A 71 0.82 -7.85 9.05
N GLY A 72 1.26 -6.79 9.69
CA GLY A 72 2.69 -6.60 9.93
C GLY A 72 3.42 -5.81 8.87
N VAL A 73 2.71 -5.27 7.90
CA VAL A 73 3.35 -4.48 6.87
C VAL A 73 3.48 -3.05 7.38
N THR A 74 4.64 -2.47 7.23
CA THR A 74 4.82 -1.07 7.60
C THR A 74 4.30 -0.23 6.45
N VAL A 75 3.43 0.72 6.77
CA VAL A 75 2.82 1.58 5.75
C VAL A 75 3.15 3.01 6.13
N GLU A 76 3.85 3.70 5.24
CA GLU A 76 4.23 5.08 5.49
C GLU A 76 3.78 5.94 4.32
N PRO A 77 3.19 7.08 4.56
CA PRO A 77 2.75 7.91 3.46
C PRO A 77 3.93 8.51 2.72
N ILE A 78 3.79 8.66 1.41
CA ILE A 78 4.77 9.35 0.62
C ILE A 78 4.21 10.73 0.43
N GLU A 79 4.84 11.71 1.07
CA GLU A 79 4.34 13.03 0.96
C GLU A 79 4.78 13.64 -0.32
N LYS A 80 3.89 14.38 -0.98
CA LYS A 80 4.28 14.99 -2.18
C LYS A 80 5.31 15.97 -1.86
N SER A 81 6.32 15.99 -2.62
CA SER A 81 7.38 16.89 -2.37
C SER A 81 6.95 18.26 -2.58
N VAL A 82 7.20 19.11 -1.64
CA VAL A 82 6.82 20.37 -1.86
C VAL A 82 7.79 21.15 -2.53
N VAL A 83 8.86 20.55 -2.73
CA VAL A 83 9.80 21.24 -3.31
C VAL A 83 9.56 21.66 -4.60
N GLU A 84 8.89 20.94 -5.22
CA GLU A 84 8.72 21.20 -6.48
C GLU A 84 8.02 22.30 -6.56
N GLY A 85 7.73 22.72 -5.69
CA GLY A 85 6.99 23.90 -5.74
C GLY A 85 7.65 24.81 -6.22
#